data_4fba9c044bb44008978833cd912acaa0
#
_entry.id   4fba9c044bb44008978833cd912acaa0
#
_cell.length_a   1.000
_cell.length_b   1.000
_cell.length_c   1.000
_cell.angle_alpha   90.00
_cell.angle_beta   90.00
_cell.angle_gamma   90.00
#
_symmetry.space_group_name_H-M   'P 1'
#
loop_
_entity.id
_entity.type
_entity.pdbx_description
1 polymer ?
#
loop_
_entity_poly.entity_id
_entity_poly.type
_entity_poly.pdbx_seq_one_letter_code
_entity_poly.pdbx_strand_id
1 'polypeptide(L)'
;MGQDTIRRSPVLPPGGQIRRLVLTGTATPVGRARDFSRKALTDWDWLPGETEEQRAVAEDVLLLVSELVTNACLHAGGPTELALRCTGERLRVEVSDLSPNPPRPRTPHEAARPGGHGLHIVTRLAHAWGTVPSDRGKTVWLEVRTPHY
;
A
#
# COMPACT_ATOMS: atom_id res chain seq x y z
N MET A 1 8.34 27.97 -23.13
CA MET A 1 7.58 27.64 -23.12
C MET A 1 7.19 26.30 -23.19
N GLY A 2 7.08 25.61 -24.06
CA GLY A 2 6.55 24.28 -24.12
C GLY A 2 7.14 23.28 -23.16
N GLN A 3 8.26 23.61 -22.67
CA GLN A 3 8.91 22.68 -21.78
C GLN A 3 8.12 22.43 -20.54
N ASP A 4 7.24 23.28 -20.18
CA ASP A 4 6.45 23.05 -18.99
C ASP A 4 5.62 21.79 -19.10
N THR A 5 5.26 21.44 -20.30
CA THR A 5 4.45 20.24 -20.49
C THR A 5 5.23 19.00 -20.14
N ILE A 6 6.55 19.05 -20.25
CA ILE A 6 7.40 17.91 -19.96
C ILE A 6 7.40 17.59 -18.47
N ARG A 7 7.23 18.62 -17.67
CA ARG A 7 7.31 18.48 -16.23
C ARG A 7 6.01 18.09 -15.58
N ARG A 8 4.98 18.02 -16.36
CA ARG A 8 3.68 17.72 -15.81
C ARG A 8 3.63 16.33 -15.23
N SER A 9 2.94 16.18 -14.14
CA SER A 9 2.69 14.87 -13.55
C SER A 9 1.93 13.98 -14.53
N PRO A 10 2.07 12.67 -14.42
CA PRO A 10 1.27 11.77 -15.24
C PRO A 10 -0.20 12.10 -15.12
N VAL A 11 -0.90 12.04 -16.23
CA VAL A 11 -2.32 12.31 -16.25
C VAL A 11 -3.05 11.03 -15.85
N LEU A 12 -3.81 11.12 -14.77
CA LEU A 12 -4.65 10.01 -14.36
C LEU A 12 -6.00 10.10 -15.06
N PRO A 13 -6.58 8.96 -15.44
CA PRO A 13 -7.94 8.97 -15.97
C PRO A 13 -8.93 9.51 -14.95
N PRO A 14 -10.08 10.01 -15.37
CA PRO A 14 -11.13 10.36 -14.42
C PRO A 14 -11.44 9.16 -13.53
N GLY A 15 -11.49 9.40 -12.23
CA GLY A 15 -11.65 8.31 -11.26
C GLY A 15 -10.36 7.62 -10.87
N GLY A 16 -9.22 8.00 -11.46
CA GLY A 16 -7.93 7.48 -11.09
C GLY A 16 -7.51 6.26 -11.88
N GLN A 17 -6.51 5.57 -11.36
CA GLN A 17 -5.96 4.37 -11.96
C GLN A 17 -5.81 3.27 -10.92
N ILE A 18 -6.08 2.03 -11.33
CA ILE A 18 -5.91 0.87 -10.49
C ILE A 18 -4.84 -0.02 -11.11
N ARG A 19 -3.93 -0.51 -10.28
CA ARG A 19 -2.94 -1.51 -10.67
C ARG A 19 -3.03 -2.68 -9.73
N ARG A 20 -2.95 -3.89 -10.28
CA ARG A 20 -3.11 -5.12 -9.51
C ARG A 20 -1.91 -6.04 -9.71
N LEU A 21 -1.53 -6.72 -8.64
CA LEU A 21 -0.44 -7.69 -8.64
C LEU A 21 -0.94 -8.96 -7.97
N VAL A 22 -0.91 -10.07 -8.70
CA VAL A 22 -1.25 -11.37 -8.12
C VAL A 22 -0.07 -11.85 -7.30
N LEU A 23 -0.34 -12.24 -6.05
CA LEU A 23 0.67 -12.69 -5.12
C LEU A 23 0.50 -14.16 -4.72
N THR A 24 -0.57 -14.81 -5.15
CA THR A 24 -0.82 -16.21 -4.86
C THR A 24 0.36 -17.06 -5.33
N GLY A 25 0.89 -17.88 -4.45
CA GLY A 25 1.98 -18.81 -4.80
C GLY A 25 3.33 -18.16 -4.95
N THR A 26 3.47 -16.89 -4.62
CA THR A 26 4.73 -16.19 -4.74
C THR A 26 5.61 -16.49 -3.53
N ALA A 27 6.87 -16.89 -3.79
CA ALA A 27 7.81 -17.23 -2.72
C ALA A 27 8.27 -16.02 -1.93
N THR A 28 8.32 -14.83 -2.57
CA THR A 28 8.81 -13.61 -1.94
C THR A 28 7.78 -12.48 -2.11
N PRO A 29 6.61 -12.59 -1.49
CA PRO A 29 5.54 -11.63 -1.76
C PRO A 29 5.85 -10.22 -1.28
N VAL A 30 6.57 -10.05 -0.18
CA VAL A 30 6.88 -8.71 0.33
C VAL A 30 7.78 -7.96 -0.65
N GLY A 31 8.84 -8.61 -1.12
CA GLY A 31 9.75 -7.99 -2.08
C GLY A 31 9.05 -7.64 -3.39
N ARG A 32 8.23 -8.56 -3.89
CA ARG A 32 7.49 -8.30 -5.14
C ARG A 32 6.49 -7.17 -4.98
N ALA A 33 5.81 -7.13 -3.83
CA ALA A 33 4.85 -6.06 -3.56
C ALA A 33 5.54 -4.70 -3.47
N ARG A 34 6.72 -4.65 -2.83
CA ARG A 34 7.47 -3.40 -2.73
C ARG A 34 7.96 -2.93 -4.09
N ASP A 35 8.50 -3.83 -4.91
CA ASP A 35 8.98 -3.46 -6.23
C ASP A 35 7.84 -2.97 -7.12
N PHE A 36 6.71 -3.64 -7.07
CA PHE A 36 5.53 -3.26 -7.81
C PHE A 36 5.04 -1.87 -7.38
N SER A 37 5.01 -1.62 -6.08
CA SER A 37 4.55 -0.35 -5.55
C SER A 37 5.53 0.78 -5.87
N ARG A 38 6.83 0.51 -5.80
CA ARG A 38 7.84 1.51 -6.15
C ARG A 38 7.69 1.94 -7.61
N LYS A 39 7.46 0.98 -8.50
CA LYS A 39 7.26 1.31 -9.90
C LYS A 39 6.00 2.14 -10.10
N ALA A 40 4.90 1.79 -9.43
CA ALA A 40 3.66 2.55 -9.54
C ALA A 40 3.85 3.97 -9.03
N LEU A 41 4.50 4.13 -7.88
CA LEU A 41 4.74 5.45 -7.32
C LEU A 41 5.63 6.28 -8.23
N THR A 42 6.61 5.65 -8.88
CA THR A 42 7.45 6.35 -9.86
C THR A 42 6.62 6.79 -11.06
N ASP A 43 5.77 5.91 -11.57
CA ASP A 43 4.93 6.23 -12.72
C ASP A 43 3.92 7.33 -12.39
N TRP A 44 3.49 7.42 -11.14
CA TRP A 44 2.54 8.45 -10.70
C TRP A 44 3.22 9.70 -10.18
N ASP A 45 4.54 9.76 -10.29
CA ASP A 45 5.34 10.93 -9.95
C ASP A 45 5.40 11.22 -8.44
N TRP A 46 5.17 10.19 -7.63
CA TRP A 46 5.38 10.30 -6.19
C TRP A 46 6.85 10.10 -5.84
N LEU A 47 7.59 9.41 -6.70
CA LEU A 47 9.01 9.18 -6.56
C LEU A 47 9.70 9.68 -7.82
N PRO A 48 10.87 10.25 -7.70
CA PRO A 48 11.70 10.36 -6.50
C PRO A 48 11.25 11.41 -5.49
N GLY A 49 10.25 12.22 -5.79
CA GLY A 49 9.79 13.27 -4.90
C GLY A 49 10.69 14.50 -4.93
N GLU A 50 10.09 15.69 -5.03
CA GLU A 50 10.87 16.93 -5.12
C GLU A 50 11.14 17.54 -3.76
N THR A 51 10.35 17.20 -2.75
CA THR A 51 10.53 17.71 -1.40
C THR A 51 10.72 16.55 -0.45
N GLU A 52 11.24 16.85 0.74
CA GLU A 52 11.37 15.84 1.78
C GLU A 52 10.01 15.28 2.17
N GLU A 53 8.99 16.12 2.20
CA GLU A 53 7.66 15.68 2.54
C GLU A 53 7.14 14.68 1.51
N GLN A 54 7.31 14.94 0.23
CA GLN A 54 6.89 14.03 -0.81
C GLN A 54 7.62 12.70 -0.72
N ARG A 55 8.93 12.74 -0.48
CA ARG A 55 9.71 11.52 -0.32
C ARG A 55 9.27 10.73 0.90
N ALA A 56 9.00 11.42 2.00
CA ALA A 56 8.57 10.76 3.23
C ALA A 56 7.24 10.04 3.03
N VAL A 57 6.28 10.67 2.36
CA VAL A 57 4.99 10.04 2.10
C VAL A 57 5.17 8.80 1.23
N ALA A 58 6.00 8.87 0.19
CA ALA A 58 6.24 7.73 -0.68
C ALA A 58 6.90 6.59 0.07
N GLU A 59 7.88 6.89 0.94
CA GLU A 59 8.53 5.85 1.74
C GLU A 59 7.55 5.25 2.73
N ASP A 60 6.66 6.05 3.30
CA ASP A 60 5.61 5.54 4.18
C ASP A 60 4.70 4.56 3.44
N VAL A 61 4.35 4.85 2.20
CA VAL A 61 3.53 3.94 1.40
C VAL A 61 4.25 2.60 1.22
N LEU A 62 5.54 2.63 0.90
CA LEU A 62 6.30 1.39 0.72
C LEU A 62 6.35 0.59 2.02
N LEU A 63 6.52 1.27 3.14
CA LEU A 63 6.50 0.61 4.44
C LEU A 63 5.12 0.01 4.72
N LEU A 64 4.06 0.76 4.48
CA LEU A 64 2.69 0.28 4.70
C LEU A 64 2.37 -0.94 3.85
N VAL A 65 2.76 -0.93 2.58
CA VAL A 65 2.59 -2.09 1.71
C VAL A 65 3.31 -3.30 2.30
N SER A 66 4.55 -3.10 2.72
CA SER A 66 5.34 -4.20 3.30
C SER A 66 4.67 -4.78 4.53
N GLU A 67 4.13 -3.92 5.38
CA GLU A 67 3.51 -4.37 6.62
C GLU A 67 2.19 -5.10 6.38
N LEU A 68 1.38 -4.63 5.44
CA LEU A 68 0.14 -5.34 5.12
C LEU A 68 0.42 -6.70 4.52
N VAL A 69 1.40 -6.80 3.62
CA VAL A 69 1.75 -8.08 3.00
C VAL A 69 2.36 -9.02 4.04
N THR A 70 3.24 -8.49 4.90
CA THR A 70 3.83 -9.29 5.97
C THR A 70 2.74 -9.85 6.89
N ASN A 71 1.78 -9.02 7.26
CA ASN A 71 0.65 -9.45 8.08
C ASN A 71 -0.11 -10.59 7.42
N ALA A 72 -0.38 -10.48 6.13
CA ALA A 72 -1.08 -11.54 5.41
C ALA A 72 -0.28 -12.84 5.42
N CYS A 73 1.05 -12.75 5.28
CA CYS A 73 1.91 -13.93 5.33
C CYS A 73 1.88 -14.59 6.71
N LEU A 74 1.90 -13.79 7.77
CA LEU A 74 2.02 -14.32 9.12
C LEU A 74 0.69 -14.83 9.69
N HIS A 75 -0.41 -14.19 9.30
CA HIS A 75 -1.68 -14.41 9.99
C HIS A 75 -2.81 -14.89 9.10
N ALA A 76 -2.62 -14.91 7.80
CA ALA A 76 -3.71 -15.21 6.88
C ALA A 76 -3.33 -16.22 5.79
N GLY A 77 -2.22 -16.92 5.98
CA GLY A 77 -1.79 -17.93 5.03
C GLY A 77 -1.19 -17.35 3.75
N GLY A 78 -0.95 -16.06 3.72
CA GLY A 78 -0.36 -15.39 2.59
C GLY A 78 -1.35 -14.53 1.82
N PRO A 79 -0.85 -13.50 1.14
CA PRO A 79 -1.70 -12.64 0.34
C PRO A 79 -2.03 -13.29 -0.99
N THR A 80 -3.19 -12.92 -1.54
CA THR A 80 -3.56 -13.37 -2.89
C THR A 80 -3.37 -12.27 -3.91
N GLU A 81 -3.59 -11.01 -3.53
CA GLU A 81 -3.50 -9.91 -4.48
C GLU A 81 -3.19 -8.60 -3.75
N LEU A 82 -2.42 -7.76 -4.41
CA LEU A 82 -2.21 -6.37 -4.02
C LEU A 82 -2.86 -5.48 -5.08
N ALA A 83 -3.63 -4.49 -4.67
CA ALA A 83 -4.18 -3.50 -5.58
C ALA A 83 -3.82 -2.10 -5.07
N LEU A 84 -3.44 -1.23 -5.99
CA LEU A 84 -3.15 0.17 -5.71
C LEU A 84 -4.12 1.01 -6.55
N ARG A 85 -4.89 1.88 -5.88
CA ARG A 85 -5.83 2.77 -6.54
C ARG A 85 -5.38 4.20 -6.28
N CYS A 86 -4.99 4.91 -7.32
CA CYS A 86 -4.49 6.27 -7.19
C CYS A 86 -5.43 7.26 -7.84
N THR A 87 -5.81 8.29 -7.08
CA THR A 87 -6.54 9.43 -7.61
C THR A 87 -5.70 10.67 -7.38
N GLY A 88 -6.20 11.84 -7.80
CA GLY A 88 -5.49 13.09 -7.53
C GLY A 88 -5.41 13.43 -6.05
N GLU A 89 -6.24 12.81 -5.21
CA GLU A 89 -6.33 13.19 -3.80
C GLU A 89 -5.78 12.15 -2.86
N ARG A 90 -5.78 10.87 -3.22
CA ARG A 90 -5.37 9.81 -2.30
C ARG A 90 -4.92 8.57 -3.03
N LEU A 91 -4.16 7.77 -2.32
CA LEU A 91 -3.77 6.44 -2.74
C LEU A 91 -4.40 5.44 -1.79
N ARG A 92 -5.05 4.44 -2.35
CA ARG A 92 -5.62 3.33 -1.56
C ARG A 92 -4.83 2.08 -1.87
N VAL A 93 -4.37 1.41 -0.80
CA VAL A 93 -3.65 0.15 -0.88
C VAL A 93 -4.59 -0.94 -0.38
N GLU A 94 -4.72 -2.03 -1.15
CA GLU A 94 -5.58 -3.16 -0.78
C GLU A 94 -4.79 -4.44 -0.88
N VAL A 95 -4.78 -5.22 0.20
CA VAL A 95 -4.15 -6.54 0.21
C VAL A 95 -5.23 -7.56 0.55
N SER A 96 -5.43 -8.51 -0.35
CA SER A 96 -6.45 -9.56 -0.18
C SER A 96 -5.80 -10.86 0.27
N ASP A 97 -6.53 -11.61 1.08
CA ASP A 97 -6.09 -12.93 1.53
C ASP A 97 -7.30 -13.85 1.69
N LEU A 98 -7.06 -15.10 2.04
CA LEU A 98 -8.11 -16.10 2.14
C LEU A 98 -8.54 -16.36 3.58
N SER A 99 -8.10 -15.57 4.55
CA SER A 99 -8.51 -15.74 5.94
C SER A 99 -9.74 -14.90 6.23
N PRO A 100 -10.81 -15.48 6.77
CA PRO A 100 -11.98 -14.69 7.13
C PRO A 100 -11.80 -13.88 8.40
N ASN A 101 -10.74 -14.15 9.16
CA ASN A 101 -10.53 -13.47 10.43
C ASN A 101 -9.98 -12.08 10.22
N PRO A 102 -10.60 -11.04 10.80
CA PRO A 102 -10.11 -9.68 10.60
C PRO A 102 -8.76 -9.50 11.28
N PRO A 103 -7.91 -8.61 10.74
CA PRO A 103 -6.67 -8.27 11.41
C PRO A 103 -6.98 -7.43 12.65
N ARG A 104 -6.05 -7.46 13.59
CA ARG A 104 -6.17 -6.62 14.79
C ARG A 104 -4.78 -6.24 15.27
N PRO A 105 -4.64 -5.10 15.93
CA PRO A 105 -3.37 -4.70 16.49
C PRO A 105 -2.91 -5.71 17.52
N ARG A 106 -1.61 -5.93 17.58
CA ARG A 106 -1.04 -6.77 18.60
C ARG A 106 -0.85 -5.96 19.88
N THR A 107 -0.82 -6.67 20.99
CA THR A 107 -0.44 -6.05 22.25
C THR A 107 1.03 -5.60 22.15
N PRO A 108 1.48 -4.69 22.99
CA PRO A 108 2.90 -4.30 22.99
C PRO A 108 3.84 -5.48 23.13
N HIS A 109 3.41 -6.50 23.88
CA HIS A 109 4.19 -7.70 24.07
C HIS A 109 4.39 -8.46 22.75
N GLU A 110 3.34 -8.59 21.97
CA GLU A 110 3.40 -9.28 20.69
C GLU A 110 4.09 -8.43 19.63
N ALA A 111 4.01 -7.13 19.74
CA ALA A 111 4.59 -6.21 18.78
C ALA A 111 6.12 -6.31 18.73
N ALA A 112 6.75 -6.89 19.74
CA ALA A 112 8.19 -7.08 19.72
C ALA A 112 8.63 -8.17 18.75
N ARG A 113 7.71 -8.99 18.26
CA ARG A 113 8.03 -10.06 17.32
C ARG A 113 8.13 -9.53 15.90
N PRO A 114 8.88 -10.21 15.02
CA PRO A 114 8.90 -9.84 13.61
C PRO A 114 7.49 -9.76 13.05
N GLY A 115 7.20 -8.70 12.33
CA GLY A 115 5.88 -8.47 11.75
C GLY A 115 4.84 -7.99 12.73
N GLY A 116 5.19 -7.84 14.02
CA GLY A 116 4.24 -7.41 15.03
C GLY A 116 3.91 -5.92 14.97
N HIS A 117 4.58 -5.18 14.10
CA HIS A 117 4.39 -3.73 14.00
C HIS A 117 3.33 -3.31 12.99
N GLY A 118 2.86 -4.25 12.16
CA GLY A 118 2.07 -3.90 10.99
C GLY A 118 0.92 -2.97 11.26
N LEU A 119 -0.01 -3.37 12.15
CA LEU A 119 -1.19 -2.55 12.36
C LEU A 119 -0.91 -1.28 13.16
N HIS A 120 0.11 -1.28 14.00
CA HIS A 120 0.52 -0.06 14.70
C HIS A 120 1.01 0.98 13.69
N ILE A 121 1.80 0.55 12.72
CA ILE A 121 2.30 1.46 11.70
C ILE A 121 1.15 1.96 10.82
N VAL A 122 0.23 1.07 10.44
CA VAL A 122 -0.92 1.44 9.64
C VAL A 122 -1.76 2.50 10.36
N THR A 123 -2.05 2.31 11.65
CA THR A 123 -2.87 3.28 12.38
C THR A 123 -2.19 4.63 12.53
N ARG A 124 -0.85 4.67 12.51
CA ARG A 124 -0.11 5.93 12.66
C ARG A 124 0.06 6.68 11.36
N LEU A 125 0.30 5.96 10.27
CA LEU A 125 0.69 6.60 9.01
C LEU A 125 -0.45 6.73 8.01
N ALA A 126 -1.43 5.82 8.06
CA ALA A 126 -2.54 5.87 7.12
C ALA A 126 -3.57 6.90 7.57
N HIS A 127 -4.18 7.57 6.61
CA HIS A 127 -5.29 8.48 6.87
C HIS A 127 -6.53 7.70 7.33
N ALA A 128 -6.75 6.53 6.75
CA ALA A 128 -7.84 5.65 7.10
C ALA A 128 -7.45 4.22 6.77
N TRP A 129 -8.04 3.25 7.43
CA TRP A 129 -7.84 1.84 7.09
C TRP A 129 -9.03 1.01 7.57
N GLY A 130 -9.17 -0.18 7.01
CA GLY A 130 -10.24 -1.06 7.39
C GLY A 130 -10.14 -2.41 6.73
N THR A 131 -11.19 -3.20 6.87
CA THR A 131 -11.27 -4.54 6.33
C THR A 131 -12.61 -4.73 5.66
N VAL A 132 -12.60 -5.34 4.48
CA VAL A 132 -13.83 -5.68 3.75
C VAL A 132 -13.84 -7.20 3.59
N PRO A 133 -14.88 -7.90 4.08
CA PRO A 133 -14.97 -9.34 3.86
C PRO A 133 -15.22 -9.64 2.39
N SER A 134 -14.74 -10.81 1.96
CA SER A 134 -15.00 -11.32 0.63
C SER A 134 -15.52 -12.74 0.76
N ASP A 135 -15.86 -13.37 -0.37
CA ASP A 135 -16.46 -14.71 -0.34
C ASP A 135 -15.58 -15.72 0.37
N ARG A 136 -14.26 -15.63 0.20
CA ARG A 136 -13.33 -16.63 0.73
C ARG A 136 -12.39 -16.09 1.79
N GLY A 137 -12.39 -14.78 2.03
CA GLY A 137 -11.45 -14.20 2.95
C GLY A 137 -11.77 -12.75 3.19
N LYS A 138 -10.77 -11.90 2.99
CA LYS A 138 -10.97 -10.47 3.24
C LYS A 138 -9.97 -9.65 2.44
N THR A 139 -10.24 -8.36 2.37
CA THR A 139 -9.31 -7.37 1.86
C THR A 139 -9.05 -6.36 2.96
N VAL A 140 -7.80 -6.20 3.32
CA VAL A 140 -7.37 -5.14 4.24
C VAL A 140 -6.95 -3.96 3.38
N TRP A 141 -7.49 -2.78 3.69
CA TRP A 141 -7.19 -1.60 2.89
C TRP A 141 -6.73 -0.45 3.78
N LEU A 142 -5.97 0.45 3.17
CA LEU A 142 -5.62 1.71 3.80
C LEU A 142 -5.61 2.82 2.76
N GLU A 143 -5.70 4.06 3.23
CA GLU A 143 -5.63 5.22 2.38
C GLU A 143 -4.63 6.22 2.91
N VAL A 144 -3.87 6.81 1.99
CA VAL A 144 -2.88 7.84 2.29
C VAL A 144 -3.21 9.02 1.38
N ARG A 145 -3.13 10.22 1.92
CA ARG A 145 -3.39 11.42 1.12
C ARG A 145 -2.22 11.68 0.18
N THR A 146 -2.56 12.13 -1.03
CA THR A 146 -1.55 12.52 -1.99
C THR A 146 -0.74 13.69 -1.44
N PRO A 147 0.58 13.66 -1.53
CA PRO A 147 1.37 14.81 -1.10
C PRO A 147 1.07 16.01 -1.99
N HIS A 148 1.16 17.19 -1.40
CA HIS A 148 0.93 18.42 -2.16
C HIS A 148 2.16 18.76 -2.97
N TYR A 149 1.93 19.24 -4.18
CA TYR A 149 2.98 19.64 -5.11
C TYR A 149 2.94 21.12 -5.39
#